data_b8e6e1168aadc027fad8ebeda88294d4
#
_entry.id   b8e6e1168aadc027fad8ebeda88294d4
#
_cell.length_a   1.000
_cell.length_b   1.000
_cell.length_c   1.000
_cell.angle_alpha   90.00
_cell.angle_beta   90.00
_cell.angle_gamma   90.00
#
_symmetry.space_group_name_H-M   'P 1'
#
loop_
_entity.id
_entity.type
_entity.pdbx_description
1 polymer ?
#
loop_
_entity_poly.entity_id
_entity_poly.type
_entity_poly.pdbx_seq_one_letter_code
_entity_poly.pdbx_strand_id
1 'polypeptide(L)'
;MTHLSARRILDLPTIGPCDSISPPTLLRALIRVSGAIIAHRSDTFPIHRRIILETIREVGVLQEFFEDVAERGTALPASATVGLSELYIALHKIQNLISDCARRGARLWILARSDRVSSEFRLLIRSISVALDVLPLDAIDAALEMKELILFIGASAQSRRRSRSCRQLCSSDCSVRAGPV
;
A
#
# COMPACT_ATOMS: atom_id res chain seq x y z
N MET A 1 24.82 -29.32 7.84
CA MET A 1 24.02 -28.67 8.89
C MET A 1 24.40 -27.19 8.92
N THR A 2 23.72 -26.39 8.15
CA THR A 2 23.98 -24.94 8.03
C THR A 2 22.75 -24.21 8.54
N HIS A 3 22.90 -23.58 9.70
CA HIS A 3 21.95 -22.67 10.33
C HIS A 3 21.66 -21.49 9.38
N LEU A 4 20.53 -21.51 8.72
CA LEU A 4 19.97 -20.34 8.03
C LEU A 4 19.45 -19.38 9.09
N SER A 5 20.22 -18.31 9.25
CA SER A 5 20.02 -17.22 10.20
C SER A 5 18.70 -16.50 9.95
N ALA A 6 17.77 -16.68 10.86
CA ALA A 6 16.46 -15.99 10.90
C ALA A 6 16.57 -14.52 11.40
N ARG A 7 17.65 -13.81 11.02
CA ARG A 7 17.91 -12.44 11.46
C ARG A 7 17.96 -11.48 10.29
N ARG A 8 16.80 -11.10 9.74
CA ARG A 8 16.64 -9.89 8.91
C ARG A 8 15.18 -9.42 8.82
N ILE A 9 14.49 -9.35 9.95
CA ILE A 9 13.11 -8.82 9.99
C ILE A 9 13.04 -7.45 10.71
N LEU A 10 14.14 -6.92 11.24
CA LEU A 10 14.10 -5.72 12.09
C LEU A 10 15.27 -4.75 11.85
N ASP A 11 15.65 -4.48 10.59
CA ASP A 11 16.38 -3.26 10.29
C ASP A 11 15.41 -2.19 9.77
N LEU A 12 14.37 -1.89 10.56
CA LEU A 12 13.81 -0.55 10.56
C LEU A 12 14.89 0.34 11.17
N PRO A 13 15.30 1.45 10.51
CA PRO A 13 16.11 2.44 11.19
C PRO A 13 15.37 2.81 12.47
N THR A 14 15.99 2.55 13.61
CA THR A 14 15.48 2.93 14.92
C THR A 14 15.37 4.44 14.90
N ILE A 15 14.15 4.93 14.64
CA ILE A 15 13.83 6.35 14.80
C ILE A 15 13.90 6.57 16.28
N GLY A 16 14.94 7.28 16.71
CA GLY A 16 15.14 7.66 18.10
C GLY A 16 13.93 8.42 18.63
N PRO A 17 13.69 8.45 19.95
CA PRO A 17 12.53 9.09 20.52
C PRO A 17 12.55 10.60 20.21
N CYS A 18 11.51 11.06 19.50
CA CYS A 18 11.06 12.45 19.40
C CYS A 18 11.91 13.46 18.63
N ASP A 19 12.45 13.13 17.47
CA ASP A 19 12.58 14.15 16.44
C ASP A 19 11.35 14.03 15.52
N SER A 20 10.43 14.97 15.66
CA SER A 20 9.25 15.06 14.79
C SER A 20 9.74 15.27 13.36
N ILE A 21 9.73 14.20 12.57
CA ILE A 21 10.17 14.26 11.18
C ILE A 21 9.30 15.30 10.48
N SER A 22 9.93 16.34 9.92
CA SER A 22 9.17 17.43 9.31
C SER A 22 8.38 16.92 8.10
N PRO A 23 7.16 17.43 7.85
CA PRO A 23 6.34 17.03 6.71
C PRO A 23 7.06 17.08 5.35
N PRO A 24 7.91 18.08 5.04
CA PRO A 24 8.68 18.09 3.80
C PRO A 24 9.69 16.96 3.68
N THR A 25 10.24 16.51 4.80
CA THR A 25 11.18 15.37 4.82
C THR A 25 10.44 14.07 4.52
N LEU A 26 9.25 13.88 5.11
CA LEU A 26 8.36 12.76 4.82
C LEU A 26 7.94 12.76 3.36
N LEU A 27 7.56 13.91 2.81
CA LEU A 27 7.14 14.03 1.41
C LEU A 27 8.27 13.58 0.46
N ARG A 28 9.51 14.03 0.68
CA ARG A 28 10.67 13.58 -0.12
C ARG A 28 10.93 12.07 0.03
N ALA A 29 10.74 11.52 1.22
CA ALA A 29 10.89 10.09 1.46
C ALA A 29 9.80 9.29 0.74
N LEU A 30 8.56 9.79 0.72
CA LEU A 30 7.44 9.20 -0.01
C LEU A 30 7.69 9.17 -1.51
N ILE A 31 8.13 10.28 -2.12
CA ILE A 31 8.50 10.35 -3.55
C ILE A 31 9.57 9.30 -3.86
N ARG A 32 10.60 9.18 -3.02
CA ARG A 32 11.67 8.20 -3.23
C ARG A 32 11.18 6.76 -3.16
N VAL A 33 10.38 6.43 -2.16
CA VAL A 33 9.84 5.07 -1.98
C VAL A 33 8.87 4.72 -3.11
N SER A 34 8.00 5.64 -3.50
CA SER A 34 7.08 5.45 -4.63
C SER A 34 7.83 5.21 -5.94
N GLY A 35 8.87 5.99 -6.23
CA GLY A 35 9.73 5.79 -7.40
C GLY A 35 10.41 4.43 -7.40
N ALA A 36 10.89 3.95 -6.24
CA ALA A 36 11.48 2.63 -6.11
C ALA A 36 10.46 1.50 -6.37
N ILE A 37 9.20 1.67 -5.97
CA ILE A 37 8.10 0.72 -6.27
C ILE A 37 7.81 0.71 -7.77
N ILE A 38 7.72 1.88 -8.40
CA ILE A 38 7.40 2.01 -9.83
C ILE A 38 8.51 1.42 -10.71
N ALA A 39 9.77 1.48 -10.27
CA ALA A 39 10.90 0.86 -10.97
C ALA A 39 10.69 -0.65 -11.20
N HIS A 40 9.91 -1.33 -10.36
CA HIS A 40 9.56 -2.74 -10.53
C HIS A 40 8.50 -3.01 -11.61
N ARG A 41 7.97 -1.98 -12.29
CA ARG A 41 6.90 -2.14 -13.31
C ARG A 41 7.30 -3.07 -14.46
N SER A 42 8.57 -3.11 -14.82
CA SER A 42 9.12 -3.96 -15.88
C SER A 42 9.54 -5.35 -15.40
N ASP A 43 9.50 -5.61 -14.11
CA ASP A 43 9.91 -6.89 -13.56
C ASP A 43 8.94 -8.02 -13.91
N THR A 44 9.50 -9.23 -14.00
CA THR A 44 8.70 -10.43 -14.25
C THR A 44 8.25 -11.04 -12.93
N PHE A 45 6.96 -10.98 -12.66
CA PHE A 45 6.34 -11.61 -11.50
C PHE A 45 5.69 -12.94 -11.90
N PRO A 46 6.21 -14.08 -11.44
CA PRO A 46 5.64 -15.39 -11.79
C PRO A 46 4.29 -15.65 -11.13
N ILE A 47 4.05 -15.02 -9.99
CA ILE A 47 2.84 -15.19 -9.19
C ILE A 47 2.39 -13.81 -8.72
N HIS A 48 1.08 -13.64 -8.52
CA HIS A 48 0.46 -12.38 -8.06
C HIS A 48 0.65 -11.16 -9.00
N ARG A 49 1.08 -11.39 -10.26
CA ARG A 49 1.37 -10.32 -11.22
C ARG A 49 0.26 -9.26 -11.29
N ARG A 50 -1.00 -9.69 -11.30
CA ARG A 50 -2.13 -8.77 -11.42
C ARG A 50 -2.22 -7.80 -10.24
N ILE A 51 -2.18 -8.32 -9.00
CA ILE A 51 -2.28 -7.47 -7.80
C ILE A 51 -1.07 -6.56 -7.67
N ILE A 52 0.13 -7.05 -8.01
CA ILE A 52 1.37 -6.26 -7.99
C ILE A 52 1.29 -5.10 -8.98
N LEU A 53 0.91 -5.35 -10.24
CA LEU A 53 0.80 -4.30 -11.24
C LEU A 53 -0.33 -3.31 -10.95
N GLU A 54 -1.45 -3.75 -10.38
CA GLU A 54 -2.52 -2.87 -9.87
C GLU A 54 -1.97 -1.97 -8.76
N THR A 55 -1.23 -2.53 -7.79
CA THR A 55 -0.60 -1.76 -6.71
C THR A 55 0.42 -0.75 -7.24
N ILE A 56 1.28 -1.16 -8.17
CA ILE A 56 2.28 -0.25 -8.78
C ILE A 56 1.58 0.92 -9.48
N ARG A 57 0.43 0.69 -10.14
CA ARG A 57 -0.33 1.76 -10.79
C ARG A 57 -0.94 2.72 -9.77
N GLU A 58 -1.54 2.21 -8.70
CA GLU A 58 -2.08 3.04 -7.61
C GLU A 58 -0.97 3.89 -6.95
N VAL A 59 0.20 3.30 -6.73
CA VAL A 59 1.38 4.03 -6.22
C VAL A 59 1.88 5.09 -7.21
N GLY A 60 1.76 4.85 -8.52
CA GLY A 60 2.09 5.85 -9.55
C GLY A 60 1.28 7.14 -9.39
N VAL A 61 -0.02 7.00 -9.16
CA VAL A 61 -0.89 8.17 -8.93
C VAL A 61 -0.53 8.89 -7.62
N LEU A 62 -0.17 8.14 -6.56
CA LEU A 62 0.31 8.74 -5.32
C LEU A 62 1.61 9.51 -5.52
N GLN A 63 2.52 9.00 -6.36
CA GLN A 63 3.76 9.69 -6.68
C GLN A 63 3.49 11.03 -7.38
N GLU A 64 2.64 11.04 -8.40
CA GLU A 64 2.25 12.26 -9.10
C GLU A 64 1.67 13.30 -8.13
N PHE A 65 0.83 12.87 -7.18
CA PHE A 65 0.32 13.76 -6.13
C PHE A 65 1.44 14.31 -5.23
N PHE A 66 2.37 13.47 -4.78
CA PHE A 66 3.46 13.93 -3.93
C PHE A 66 4.40 14.89 -4.65
N GLU A 67 4.63 14.67 -5.94
CA GLU A 67 5.44 15.55 -6.81
C GLU A 67 4.74 16.89 -7.02
N ASP A 68 3.43 16.91 -7.31
CA ASP A 68 2.64 18.16 -7.44
C ASP A 68 2.70 18.98 -6.15
N VAL A 69 2.53 18.35 -4.99
CA VAL A 69 2.64 19.04 -3.70
C VAL A 69 4.06 19.57 -3.46
N ALA A 70 5.08 18.82 -3.84
CA ALA A 70 6.48 19.23 -3.68
C ALA A 70 6.85 20.40 -4.61
N GLU A 71 6.36 20.39 -5.85
CA GLU A 71 6.62 21.45 -6.85
C GLU A 71 5.98 22.78 -6.46
N ARG A 72 4.80 22.74 -5.85
CA ARG A 72 4.13 23.97 -5.35
C ARG A 72 4.85 24.60 -4.18
N GLY A 73 5.72 23.86 -3.47
CA GLY A 73 6.57 24.39 -2.42
C GLY A 73 5.82 24.96 -1.22
N THR A 74 4.53 24.70 -1.10
CA THR A 74 3.69 25.20 -0.01
C THR A 74 3.99 24.49 1.30
N ALA A 75 3.86 25.23 2.41
CA ALA A 75 4.06 24.68 3.74
C ALA A 75 2.97 23.64 4.04
N LEU A 76 3.39 22.38 4.20
CA LEU A 76 2.49 21.32 4.64
C LEU A 76 2.06 21.56 6.09
N PRO A 77 0.76 21.43 6.42
CA PRO A 77 0.29 21.60 7.78
C PRO A 77 0.86 20.49 8.68
N ALA A 78 1.12 20.82 9.94
CA ALA A 78 1.62 19.84 10.91
C ALA A 78 0.68 18.63 11.08
N SER A 79 -0.64 18.83 10.88
CA SER A 79 -1.65 17.77 10.90
C SER A 79 -1.45 16.71 9.80
N ALA A 80 -0.77 17.04 8.70
CA ALA A 80 -0.46 16.10 7.63
C ALA A 80 0.58 15.06 8.04
N THR A 81 1.39 15.31 9.08
CA THR A 81 2.50 14.44 9.50
C THR A 81 2.04 13.01 9.77
N VAL A 82 0.91 12.83 10.44
CA VAL A 82 0.38 11.50 10.78
C VAL A 82 0.03 10.72 9.51
N GLY A 83 -0.77 11.31 8.61
CA GLY A 83 -1.16 10.67 7.35
C GLY A 83 0.05 10.35 6.46
N LEU A 84 1.00 11.28 6.34
CA LEU A 84 2.23 11.06 5.57
C LEU A 84 3.11 9.96 6.18
N SER A 85 3.19 9.87 7.50
CA SER A 85 3.95 8.82 8.20
C SER A 85 3.34 7.43 7.96
N GLU A 86 2.03 7.31 8.07
CA GLU A 86 1.31 6.06 7.80
C GLU A 86 1.45 5.63 6.34
N LEU A 87 1.36 6.58 5.40
CA LEU A 87 1.63 6.34 3.98
C LEU A 87 3.06 5.83 3.75
N TYR A 88 4.04 6.45 4.40
CA TYR A 88 5.43 6.03 4.29
C TYR A 88 5.63 4.59 4.78
N ILE A 89 5.06 4.24 5.93
CA ILE A 89 5.14 2.88 6.48
C ILE A 89 4.48 1.87 5.53
N ALA A 90 3.29 2.19 5.01
CA ALA A 90 2.57 1.31 4.09
C ALA A 90 3.34 1.10 2.77
N LEU A 91 3.83 2.18 2.16
CA LEU A 91 4.59 2.12 0.90
C LEU A 91 5.93 1.38 1.08
N HIS A 92 6.63 1.59 2.19
CA HIS A 92 7.87 0.87 2.46
C HIS A 92 7.64 -0.65 2.61
N LYS A 93 6.54 -1.05 3.27
CA LYS A 93 6.16 -2.47 3.35
C LYS A 93 5.79 -3.04 1.97
N ILE A 94 5.09 -2.27 1.13
CA ILE A 94 4.77 -2.66 -0.25
C ILE A 94 6.05 -2.85 -1.07
N GLN A 95 7.01 -1.93 -0.97
CA GLN A 95 8.29 -2.04 -1.65
C GLN A 95 9.01 -3.34 -1.29
N ASN A 96 9.10 -3.65 0.00
CA ASN A 96 9.74 -4.89 0.48
C ASN A 96 9.01 -6.13 -0.07
N LEU A 97 7.68 -6.15 -0.01
CA LEU A 97 6.88 -7.27 -0.48
C LEU A 97 7.02 -7.49 -2.00
N ILE A 98 7.03 -6.41 -2.81
CA ILE A 98 7.26 -6.48 -4.25
C ILE A 98 8.68 -6.98 -4.54
N SER A 99 9.69 -6.44 -3.85
CA SER A 99 11.08 -6.87 -4.01
C SER A 99 11.27 -8.34 -3.67
N ASP A 100 10.58 -8.84 -2.64
CA ASP A 100 10.60 -10.26 -2.30
C ASP A 100 9.93 -11.12 -3.39
N CYS A 101 8.82 -10.64 -3.98
CA CYS A 101 8.14 -11.31 -5.08
C CYS A 101 8.96 -11.32 -6.38
N ALA A 102 9.81 -10.33 -6.62
CA ALA A 102 10.67 -10.22 -7.81
C ALA A 102 11.90 -11.15 -7.73
N ARG A 103 12.33 -11.58 -6.55
CA ARG A 103 13.51 -12.44 -6.40
C ARG A 103 13.32 -13.80 -7.06
N ARG A 104 14.25 -14.19 -7.93
CA ARG A 104 14.20 -15.45 -8.70
C ARG A 104 14.11 -16.71 -7.83
N GLY A 105 14.65 -16.70 -6.61
CA GLY A 105 14.61 -17.83 -5.65
C GLY A 105 13.34 -17.94 -4.83
N ALA A 106 12.45 -16.94 -4.89
CA ALA A 106 11.28 -16.86 -4.02
C ALA A 106 10.08 -17.74 -4.46
N ARG A 107 10.14 -18.36 -5.65
CA ARG A 107 8.99 -19.09 -6.24
C ARG A 107 8.37 -20.12 -5.30
N LEU A 108 9.17 -20.98 -4.69
CA LEU A 108 8.67 -22.01 -3.79
C LEU A 108 8.09 -21.42 -2.50
N TRP A 109 8.73 -20.41 -1.96
CA TRP A 109 8.25 -19.71 -0.77
C TRP A 109 6.93 -18.96 -1.03
N ILE A 110 6.83 -18.28 -2.20
CA ILE A 110 5.63 -17.55 -2.61
C ILE A 110 4.47 -18.51 -2.88
N LEU A 111 4.72 -19.67 -3.50
CA LEU A 111 3.71 -20.70 -3.71
C LEU A 111 3.18 -21.24 -2.39
N ALA A 112 4.05 -21.54 -1.44
CA ALA A 112 3.67 -22.07 -0.12
C ALA A 112 2.87 -21.04 0.72
N ARG A 113 2.95 -19.73 0.39
CA ARG A 113 2.31 -18.64 1.14
C ARG A 113 1.46 -17.72 0.26
N SER A 114 1.01 -18.20 -0.88
CA SER A 114 0.26 -17.43 -1.89
C SER A 114 -0.91 -16.63 -1.29
N ASP A 115 -1.74 -17.27 -0.46
CA ASP A 115 -2.90 -16.61 0.14
C ASP A 115 -2.49 -15.51 1.14
N ARG A 116 -1.40 -15.73 1.87
CA ARG A 116 -0.86 -14.75 2.81
C ARG A 116 -0.32 -13.52 2.07
N VAL A 117 0.46 -13.70 1.01
CA VAL A 117 1.00 -12.59 0.20
C VAL A 117 -0.15 -11.76 -0.39
N SER A 118 -1.16 -12.41 -0.97
CA SER A 118 -2.34 -11.71 -1.50
C SER A 118 -3.10 -10.95 -0.42
N SER A 119 -3.22 -11.52 0.78
CA SER A 119 -3.88 -10.88 1.91
C SER A 119 -3.09 -9.69 2.41
N GLU A 120 -1.77 -9.78 2.43
CA GLU A 120 -0.88 -8.72 2.86
C GLU A 120 -0.92 -7.52 1.91
N PHE A 121 -0.90 -7.73 0.59
CA PHE A 121 -1.14 -6.64 -0.39
C PHE A 121 -2.47 -5.92 -0.13
N ARG A 122 -3.56 -6.67 0.10
CA ARG A 122 -4.88 -6.06 0.36
C ARG A 122 -4.90 -5.26 1.66
N LEU A 123 -4.22 -5.74 2.70
CA LEU A 123 -4.11 -5.01 3.96
C LEU A 123 -3.32 -3.72 3.78
N LEU A 124 -2.21 -3.74 3.03
CA LEU A 124 -1.39 -2.57 2.78
C LEU A 124 -2.11 -1.54 1.91
N ILE A 125 -2.81 -1.95 0.85
CA ILE A 125 -3.66 -1.06 0.04
C ILE A 125 -4.73 -0.40 0.93
N ARG A 126 -5.31 -1.16 1.86
CA ARG A 126 -6.27 -0.60 2.81
C ARG A 126 -5.62 0.39 3.78
N SER A 127 -4.40 0.11 4.26
CA SER A 127 -3.66 1.05 5.12
C SER A 127 -3.42 2.37 4.39
N ILE A 128 -3.12 2.33 3.08
CA ILE A 128 -3.02 3.54 2.24
C ILE A 128 -4.34 4.31 2.26
N SER A 129 -5.48 3.64 2.02
CA SER A 129 -6.79 4.33 2.03
C SER A 129 -7.07 5.01 3.36
N VAL A 130 -6.81 4.33 4.48
CA VAL A 130 -7.01 4.90 5.81
C VAL A 130 -6.08 6.09 6.05
N ALA A 131 -4.83 6.01 5.60
CA ALA A 131 -3.87 7.10 5.72
C ALA A 131 -4.27 8.32 4.87
N LEU A 132 -4.85 8.09 3.69
CA LEU A 132 -5.39 9.16 2.83
C LEU A 132 -6.63 9.83 3.46
N ASP A 133 -7.49 9.07 4.13
CA ASP A 133 -8.67 9.61 4.84
C ASP A 133 -8.26 10.54 6.01
N VAL A 134 -7.07 10.34 6.57
CA VAL A 134 -6.53 11.19 7.66
C VAL A 134 -5.80 12.43 7.14
N LEU A 135 -5.42 12.44 5.85
CA LEU A 135 -4.73 13.58 5.25
C LEU A 135 -5.68 14.78 5.11
N PRO A 136 -5.29 15.97 5.60
CA PRO A 136 -6.08 17.18 5.45
C PRO A 136 -5.95 17.73 4.02
N LEU A 137 -6.55 17.06 3.04
CA LEU A 137 -6.43 17.41 1.61
C LEU A 137 -6.87 18.83 1.31
N ASP A 138 -7.84 19.36 2.08
CA ASP A 138 -8.31 20.75 1.91
C ASP A 138 -7.25 21.79 2.29
N ALA A 139 -6.36 21.43 3.23
CA ALA A 139 -5.27 22.29 3.70
C ALA A 139 -3.96 22.09 2.91
N ILE A 140 -3.91 21.06 2.06
CA ILE A 140 -2.76 20.79 1.19
C ILE A 140 -3.00 21.50 -0.15
N ASP A 141 -2.05 22.33 -0.58
CA ASP A 141 -2.10 22.95 -1.91
C ASP A 141 -1.65 21.91 -2.96
N ALA A 142 -2.62 21.32 -3.61
CA ALA A 142 -2.44 20.40 -4.72
C ALA A 142 -3.50 20.68 -5.80
N ALA A 143 -3.24 20.27 -7.02
CA ALA A 143 -4.20 20.39 -8.11
C ALA A 143 -5.52 19.71 -7.75
N LEU A 144 -6.65 20.35 -8.09
CA LEU A 144 -7.98 19.81 -7.78
C LEU A 144 -8.17 18.41 -8.37
N GLU A 145 -7.73 18.20 -9.60
CA GLU A 145 -7.78 16.91 -10.29
C GLU A 145 -7.02 15.82 -9.51
N MET A 146 -5.86 16.18 -8.93
CA MET A 146 -5.08 15.26 -8.12
C MET A 146 -5.78 14.93 -6.81
N LYS A 147 -6.42 15.90 -6.15
CA LYS A 147 -7.21 15.66 -4.94
C LYS A 147 -8.39 14.71 -5.22
N GLU A 148 -9.11 14.92 -6.31
CA GLU A 148 -10.21 14.03 -6.72
C GLU A 148 -9.73 12.62 -7.02
N LEU A 149 -8.57 12.47 -7.66
CA LEU A 149 -7.98 11.17 -7.98
C LEU A 149 -7.56 10.42 -6.72
N ILE A 150 -6.98 11.11 -5.74
CA ILE A 150 -6.63 10.54 -4.44
C ILE A 150 -7.87 10.09 -3.67
N LEU A 151 -8.93 10.90 -3.65
CA LEU A 151 -10.21 10.52 -3.03
C LEU A 151 -10.82 9.29 -3.71
N PHE A 152 -10.71 9.18 -5.04
CA PHE A 152 -11.18 8.02 -5.79
C PHE A 152 -10.40 6.75 -5.43
N ILE A 153 -9.08 6.81 -5.23
CA ILE A 153 -8.27 5.66 -4.78
C ILE A 153 -8.73 5.21 -3.40
N GLY A 154 -8.91 6.13 -2.45
CA GLY A 154 -9.42 5.85 -1.12
C GLY A 154 -10.77 5.13 -1.16
N ALA A 155 -11.74 5.69 -1.90
CA ALA A 155 -13.08 5.14 -2.05
C ALA A 155 -13.09 3.77 -2.74
N SER A 156 -12.27 3.56 -3.76
CA SER A 156 -12.19 2.31 -4.52
C SER A 156 -11.72 1.15 -3.66
N ALA A 157 -10.76 1.38 -2.77
CA ALA A 157 -10.28 0.38 -1.83
C ALA A 157 -11.35 -0.02 -0.81
N GLN A 158 -12.23 0.90 -0.42
CA GLN A 158 -13.36 0.65 0.48
C GLN A 158 -14.52 -0.10 -0.23
N SER A 159 -14.82 0.24 -1.49
CA SER A 159 -15.89 -0.40 -2.28
C SER A 159 -15.62 -1.87 -2.55
N ARG A 160 -14.36 -2.25 -2.78
CA ARG A 160 -13.94 -3.66 -2.93
C ARG A 160 -14.27 -4.53 -1.70
N ARG A 161 -14.58 -3.92 -0.55
CA ARG A 161 -15.03 -4.59 0.68
C ARG A 161 -16.50 -4.99 0.63
N ARG A 162 -17.38 -4.07 0.20
CA ARG A 162 -18.83 -4.28 0.22
C ARG A 162 -19.24 -5.44 -0.70
N SER A 163 -18.62 -5.55 -1.87
CA SER A 163 -18.93 -6.60 -2.86
C SER A 163 -18.57 -8.01 -2.40
N ARG A 164 -17.65 -8.19 -1.44
CA ARG A 164 -17.27 -9.52 -0.92
C ARG A 164 -18.09 -9.94 0.29
N SER A 165 -18.49 -9.00 1.14
CA SER A 165 -19.38 -9.30 2.27
C SER A 165 -20.74 -9.81 1.80
N CYS A 166 -21.29 -9.24 0.72
CA CYS A 166 -22.53 -9.73 0.09
C CYS A 166 -22.39 -11.15 -0.49
N ARG A 167 -21.25 -11.49 -1.10
CA ARG A 167 -21.07 -12.85 -1.66
C ARG A 167 -20.93 -13.93 -0.59
N GLN A 168 -20.34 -13.59 0.56
CA GLN A 168 -20.19 -14.52 1.68
C GLN A 168 -21.52 -14.80 2.39
N LEU A 169 -22.39 -13.81 2.49
CA LEU A 169 -23.75 -13.95 3.06
C LEU A 169 -24.67 -14.77 2.13
N CYS A 170 -24.59 -14.60 0.82
CA CYS A 170 -25.39 -15.41 -0.13
C CYS A 170 -24.94 -16.87 -0.23
N SER A 171 -23.69 -17.20 0.13
CA SER A 171 -23.19 -18.58 0.09
C SER A 171 -23.62 -19.41 1.29
N SER A 172 -23.99 -18.77 2.42
CA SER A 172 -24.42 -19.46 3.64
C SER A 172 -25.89 -19.87 3.62
N ASP A 173 -26.72 -19.20 2.82
CA ASP A 173 -28.19 -19.48 2.79
C ASP A 173 -28.60 -20.58 1.82
N CYS A 174 -27.72 -21.03 0.91
CA CYS A 174 -28.05 -22.09 -0.04
C CYS A 174 -27.90 -23.52 0.50
N SER A 175 -27.41 -23.71 1.74
CA SER A 175 -27.11 -25.05 2.28
C SER A 175 -28.20 -25.68 3.14
N VAL A 176 -29.39 -25.06 3.30
CA VAL A 176 -30.42 -25.51 4.26
C VAL A 176 -31.70 -26.02 3.57
N ARG A 177 -31.73 -26.31 2.27
CA ARG A 177 -32.90 -26.92 1.63
C ARG A 177 -32.52 -28.12 0.78
N ALA A 178 -32.17 -29.24 1.42
CA ALA A 178 -32.35 -30.58 0.85
C ALA A 178 -32.68 -31.52 2.01
N GLY A 179 -33.95 -31.51 2.42
CA GLY A 179 -34.54 -32.56 3.24
C GLY A 179 -35.03 -33.68 2.33
N PRO A 180 -34.96 -34.96 2.77
CA PRO A 180 -35.34 -36.10 1.96
C PRO A 180 -36.85 -36.27 1.91
N VAL A 181 -37.36 -36.69 0.72
CA VAL A 181 -38.63 -37.38 0.50
C VAL A 181 -38.32 -38.82 0.19
#